data_c8d89c79f7acd1de316da2fc0ab9fa3f
#
_entry.id   c8d89c79f7acd1de316da2fc0ab9fa3f
#
_cell.length_a   1.000
_cell.length_b   1.000
_cell.length_c   1.000
_cell.angle_alpha   90.00
_cell.angle_beta   90.00
_cell.angle_gamma   90.00
#
_symmetry.space_group_name_H-M   'P 1'
#
loop_
_entity.id
_entity.type
_entity.pdbx_description
1 polymer ?
#
loop_
_entity_poly.entity_id
_entity_poly.type
_entity_poly.pdbx_seq_one_letter_code
_entity_poly.pdbx_strand_id
1 'polypeptide(L)'
;MRSALALIRANFLTAASYRLAWLMSVGGLAFQIVPTYYVAKTLDPYLGSAIKGEGSDYFGFLVMGTVAYLLLAAAVDSLPRALERGINTGTLELIFSTPSSVPSLLVGLTGYELLWATARCLVVLGAAAVFGFHAHWTRFGEAAVILAMIVATYFGAGMIAGAMMIAYRRTGQLQQVVIVGSAMIGGVMYPTKLVTQVAPQWVARISDFVPMTYGIRAVRRVTIDDWPLRAVLTDVGMLGVFCVVFLALGSLAMTHALRRARAEGTLSQY
;
A
#
# COMPACT_ATOMS: atom_id res chain seq x y z
N MET A 1 2.37 22.55 8.35
CA MET A 1 1.77 22.36 7.01
C MET A 1 2.58 22.96 5.88
N ARG A 2 3.14 24.17 5.96
CA ARG A 2 3.97 24.77 4.89
C ARG A 2 5.23 23.97 4.56
N SER A 3 5.92 23.40 5.56
CA SER A 3 7.10 22.53 5.39
C SER A 3 6.78 21.20 4.68
N ALA A 4 5.65 20.57 5.01
CA ALA A 4 5.23 19.33 4.34
C ALA A 4 4.92 19.57 2.85
N LEU A 5 4.20 20.66 2.52
CA LEU A 5 3.91 21.03 1.14
C LEU A 5 5.18 21.37 0.35
N ALA A 6 6.15 22.04 0.98
CA ALA A 6 7.43 22.34 0.35
C ALA A 6 8.22 21.08 -0.01
N LEU A 7 8.24 20.07 0.88
CA LEU A 7 8.90 18.78 0.61
C LEU A 7 8.19 18.00 -0.50
N ILE A 8 6.87 17.94 -0.48
CA ILE A 8 6.08 17.29 -1.55
C ILE A 8 6.36 17.97 -2.90
N ARG A 9 6.35 19.31 -2.93
CA ARG A 9 6.66 20.09 -4.16
C ARG A 9 8.08 19.86 -4.66
N ALA A 10 9.07 19.82 -3.78
CA ALA A 10 10.46 19.55 -4.15
C ALA A 10 10.61 18.17 -4.80
N ASN A 11 10.04 17.13 -4.17
CA ASN A 11 10.04 15.77 -4.71
C ASN A 11 9.32 15.69 -6.07
N PHE A 12 8.19 16.39 -6.22
CA PHE A 12 7.46 16.45 -7.49
C PHE A 12 8.28 17.12 -8.61
N LEU A 13 8.93 18.24 -8.33
CA LEU A 13 9.77 18.93 -9.32
C LEU A 13 10.95 18.08 -9.76
N THR A 14 11.59 17.38 -8.82
CA THR A 14 12.66 16.43 -9.12
C THR A 14 12.16 15.30 -10.03
N ALA A 15 11.02 14.70 -9.71
CA ALA A 15 10.45 13.63 -10.54
C ALA A 15 10.00 14.12 -11.93
N ALA A 16 9.45 15.33 -12.02
CA ALA A 16 9.03 15.94 -13.29
C ALA A 16 10.21 16.20 -14.26
N SER A 17 11.43 16.31 -13.73
CA SER A 17 12.64 16.45 -14.55
C SER A 17 12.99 15.17 -15.32
N TYR A 18 12.53 14.01 -14.85
CA TYR A 18 12.80 12.69 -15.46
C TYR A 18 11.62 12.20 -16.30
N ARG A 19 11.23 12.96 -17.32
CA ARG A 19 10.04 12.68 -18.16
C ARG A 19 10.03 11.28 -18.76
N LEU A 20 11.18 10.79 -19.25
CA LEU A 20 11.28 9.47 -19.85
C LEU A 20 11.03 8.34 -18.82
N ALA A 21 11.61 8.44 -17.62
CA ALA A 21 11.38 7.47 -16.55
C ALA A 21 9.92 7.45 -16.12
N TRP A 22 9.27 8.61 -16.12
CA TRP A 22 7.84 8.74 -15.84
C TRP A 22 6.99 8.03 -16.90
N LEU A 23 7.23 8.29 -18.19
CA LEU A 23 6.53 7.65 -19.31
C LEU A 23 6.73 6.12 -19.30
N MET A 24 7.96 5.66 -19.08
CA MET A 24 8.27 4.24 -18.97
C MET A 24 7.55 3.57 -17.79
N SER A 25 7.48 4.24 -16.64
CA SER A 25 6.76 3.71 -15.47
C SER A 25 5.26 3.59 -15.72
N VAL A 26 4.63 4.61 -16.30
CA VAL A 26 3.19 4.62 -16.64
C VAL A 26 2.91 3.61 -17.76
N GLY A 27 3.70 3.62 -18.83
CA GLY A 27 3.56 2.70 -19.95
C GLY A 27 3.74 1.24 -19.54
N GLY A 28 4.73 0.95 -18.69
CA GLY A 28 4.97 -0.39 -18.17
C GLY A 28 3.80 -0.92 -17.32
N LEU A 29 3.19 -0.07 -16.49
CA LEU A 29 2.00 -0.43 -15.72
C LEU A 29 0.78 -0.69 -16.62
N ALA A 30 0.55 0.17 -17.61
CA ALA A 30 -0.54 -0.03 -18.57
C ALA A 30 -0.31 -1.32 -19.37
N PHE A 31 0.92 -1.59 -19.78
CA PHE A 31 1.28 -2.81 -20.52
C PHE A 31 1.09 -4.08 -19.66
N GLN A 32 1.31 -4.02 -18.36
CA GLN A 32 1.09 -5.15 -17.43
C GLN A 32 -0.36 -5.62 -17.39
N ILE A 33 -1.33 -4.75 -17.72
CA ILE A 33 -2.75 -5.14 -17.79
C ILE A 33 -3.02 -6.13 -18.92
N VAL A 34 -2.27 -6.09 -20.02
CA VAL A 34 -2.42 -7.00 -21.16
C VAL A 34 -2.29 -8.48 -20.76
N PRO A 35 -1.16 -8.93 -20.19
CA PRO A 35 -1.04 -10.32 -19.73
C PRO A 35 -2.04 -10.64 -18.62
N THR A 36 -2.34 -9.71 -17.72
CA THR A 36 -3.36 -9.90 -16.67
C THR A 36 -4.72 -10.21 -17.26
N TYR A 37 -5.12 -9.50 -18.34
CA TYR A 37 -6.39 -9.74 -19.03
C TYR A 37 -6.43 -11.14 -19.66
N TYR A 38 -5.38 -11.56 -20.39
CA TYR A 38 -5.35 -12.88 -21.02
C TYR A 38 -5.33 -14.00 -19.98
N VAL A 39 -4.55 -13.87 -18.92
CA VAL A 39 -4.54 -14.83 -17.81
C VAL A 39 -5.92 -14.93 -17.16
N ALA A 40 -6.56 -13.77 -16.91
CA ALA A 40 -7.91 -13.75 -16.34
C ALA A 40 -8.91 -14.47 -17.24
N LYS A 41 -8.95 -14.16 -18.54
CA LYS A 41 -9.85 -14.80 -19.52
C LYS A 41 -9.65 -16.31 -19.60
N THR A 42 -8.40 -16.78 -19.52
CA THR A 42 -8.08 -18.20 -19.58
C THR A 42 -8.51 -18.93 -18.32
N LEU A 43 -8.38 -18.30 -17.15
CA LEU A 43 -8.65 -18.93 -15.86
C LEU A 43 -10.09 -18.74 -15.36
N ASP A 44 -10.85 -17.77 -15.92
CA ASP A 44 -12.21 -17.47 -15.51
C ASP A 44 -13.16 -18.69 -15.51
N PRO A 45 -13.15 -19.59 -16.53
CA PRO A 45 -13.99 -20.79 -16.53
C PRO A 45 -13.70 -21.75 -15.35
N TYR A 46 -12.47 -21.75 -14.85
CA TYR A 46 -12.02 -22.65 -13.78
C TYR A 46 -12.15 -22.03 -12.39
N LEU A 47 -11.90 -20.74 -12.28
CA LEU A 47 -11.83 -20.02 -11.01
C LEU A 47 -13.08 -19.18 -10.70
N GLY A 48 -13.94 -18.94 -11.68
CA GLY A 48 -15.16 -18.13 -11.51
C GLY A 48 -16.07 -18.64 -10.37
N SER A 49 -16.12 -19.97 -10.14
CA SER A 49 -16.86 -20.52 -9.01
C SER A 49 -16.18 -20.28 -7.66
N ALA A 50 -14.86 -20.22 -7.61
CA ALA A 50 -14.08 -20.03 -6.40
C ALA A 50 -14.08 -18.57 -5.91
N ILE A 51 -14.23 -17.60 -6.83
CA ILE A 51 -14.29 -16.16 -6.50
C ILE A 51 -15.69 -15.70 -6.06
N LYS A 52 -16.73 -16.54 -6.17
CA LYS A 52 -18.09 -16.18 -5.76
C LYS A 52 -18.12 -15.66 -4.31
N GLY A 53 -18.54 -14.39 -4.17
CA GLY A 53 -18.56 -13.65 -2.90
C GLY A 53 -17.30 -12.83 -2.60
N GLU A 54 -16.31 -12.82 -3.51
CA GLU A 54 -15.16 -11.92 -3.51
C GLU A 54 -15.02 -11.18 -4.85
N GLY A 55 -15.93 -11.40 -5.82
CA GLY A 55 -16.01 -10.79 -7.13
C GLY A 55 -16.76 -11.67 -8.13
N SER A 56 -17.48 -11.06 -9.05
CA SER A 56 -18.23 -11.76 -10.10
C SER A 56 -17.41 -11.98 -11.38
N ASP A 57 -16.27 -11.29 -11.53
CA ASP A 57 -15.38 -11.31 -12.69
C ASP A 57 -13.93 -11.48 -12.24
N TYR A 58 -13.23 -12.50 -12.78
CA TYR A 58 -11.86 -12.80 -12.39
C TYR A 58 -10.86 -11.72 -12.86
N PHE A 59 -11.16 -11.04 -13.98
CA PHE A 59 -10.33 -9.92 -14.41
C PHE A 59 -10.41 -8.75 -13.41
N GLY A 60 -11.63 -8.36 -13.03
CA GLY A 60 -11.86 -7.34 -12.01
C GLY A 60 -11.23 -7.71 -10.67
N PHE A 61 -11.30 -8.99 -10.29
CA PHE A 61 -10.64 -9.53 -9.09
C PHE A 61 -9.13 -9.27 -9.10
N LEU A 62 -8.43 -9.53 -10.21
CA LEU A 62 -6.99 -9.30 -10.36
C LEU A 62 -6.65 -7.80 -10.45
N VAL A 63 -7.47 -7.00 -11.12
CA VAL A 63 -7.27 -5.54 -11.23
C VAL A 63 -7.34 -4.90 -9.85
N MET A 64 -8.39 -5.18 -9.06
CA MET A 64 -8.52 -4.64 -7.71
C MET A 64 -7.42 -5.16 -6.78
N GLY A 65 -6.99 -6.41 -6.97
CA GLY A 65 -5.81 -6.96 -6.30
C GLY A 65 -4.55 -6.15 -6.59
N THR A 66 -4.30 -5.84 -7.86
CA THR A 66 -3.15 -5.03 -8.30
C THR A 66 -3.19 -3.61 -7.71
N VAL A 67 -4.36 -2.95 -7.73
CA VAL A 67 -4.55 -1.62 -7.14
C VAL A 67 -4.22 -1.64 -5.64
N ALA A 68 -4.78 -2.58 -4.90
CA ALA A 68 -4.54 -2.71 -3.47
C ALA A 68 -3.07 -3.04 -3.16
N TYR A 69 -2.42 -3.88 -3.98
CA TYR A 69 -0.99 -4.20 -3.86
C TYR A 69 -0.09 -2.96 -4.08
N LEU A 70 -0.37 -2.16 -5.10
CA LEU A 70 0.39 -0.93 -5.37
C LEU A 70 0.32 0.05 -4.20
N LEU A 71 -0.86 0.21 -3.60
CA LEU A 71 -1.05 1.09 -2.44
C LEU A 71 -0.38 0.53 -1.19
N LEU A 72 -0.50 -0.78 -0.94
CA LEU A 72 0.18 -1.47 0.16
C LEU A 72 1.70 -1.28 0.04
N ALA A 73 2.27 -1.58 -1.12
CA ALA A 73 3.72 -1.47 -1.35
C ALA A 73 4.19 -0.03 -1.14
N ALA A 74 3.46 0.96 -1.69
CA ALA A 74 3.78 2.37 -1.49
C ALA A 74 3.70 2.79 -0.02
N ALA A 75 2.69 2.32 0.72
CA ALA A 75 2.52 2.67 2.14
C ALA A 75 3.65 2.13 3.01
N VAL A 76 4.08 0.88 2.78
CA VAL A 76 5.19 0.26 3.54
C VAL A 76 6.53 0.87 3.17
N ASP A 77 6.78 1.11 1.88
CA ASP A 77 8.09 1.53 1.36
C ASP A 77 8.34 3.03 1.44
N SER A 78 7.29 3.87 1.47
CA SER A 78 7.42 5.33 1.33
C SER A 78 8.36 5.95 2.37
N LEU A 79 8.18 5.62 3.64
CA LEU A 79 8.98 6.22 4.71
C LEU A 79 10.41 5.66 4.76
N PRO A 80 10.64 4.34 4.74
CA PRO A 80 12.01 3.80 4.70
C PRO A 80 12.82 4.33 3.51
N ARG A 81 12.24 4.36 2.31
CA ARG A 81 12.93 4.91 1.11
C ARG A 81 13.23 6.40 1.25
N ALA A 82 12.35 7.17 1.88
CA ALA A 82 12.60 8.58 2.13
C ALA A 82 13.75 8.78 3.12
N LEU A 83 13.82 7.96 4.18
CA LEU A 83 14.91 7.97 5.14
C LEU A 83 16.23 7.53 4.50
N GLU A 84 16.21 6.45 3.70
CA GLU A 84 17.38 5.96 2.96
C GLU A 84 17.98 7.04 2.04
N ARG A 85 17.12 7.72 1.28
CA ARG A 85 17.53 8.86 0.47
C ARG A 85 18.16 9.97 1.31
N GLY A 86 17.54 10.31 2.45
CA GLY A 86 18.07 11.33 3.38
C GLY A 86 19.43 10.96 3.94
N ILE A 87 19.65 9.68 4.26
CA ILE A 87 20.93 9.14 4.71
C ILE A 87 21.97 9.26 3.59
N ASN A 88 21.67 8.73 2.40
CA ASN A 88 22.60 8.69 1.27
C ASN A 88 22.99 10.09 0.74
N THR A 89 22.13 11.08 0.94
CA THR A 89 22.39 12.48 0.52
C THR A 89 22.92 13.36 1.66
N GLY A 90 23.08 12.84 2.87
CA GLY A 90 23.50 13.61 4.05
C GLY A 90 22.50 14.68 4.49
N THR A 91 21.25 14.63 4.02
CA THR A 91 20.24 15.65 4.30
C THR A 91 19.37 15.30 5.51
N LEU A 92 19.53 14.10 6.08
CA LEU A 92 18.67 13.60 7.15
C LEU A 92 18.75 14.50 8.40
N GLU A 93 19.95 14.88 8.81
CA GLU A 93 20.18 15.77 9.94
C GLU A 93 19.51 17.13 9.74
N LEU A 94 19.67 17.71 8.55
CA LEU A 94 19.07 19.00 8.22
C LEU A 94 17.53 18.94 8.27
N ILE A 95 16.92 17.86 7.82
CA ILE A 95 15.47 17.66 7.85
C ILE A 95 14.96 17.56 9.29
N PHE A 96 15.65 16.81 10.17
CA PHE A 96 15.24 16.61 11.55
C PHE A 96 15.67 17.73 12.51
N SER A 97 16.57 18.64 12.12
CA SER A 97 16.92 19.84 12.85
C SER A 97 15.93 21.01 12.62
N THR A 98 15.06 20.90 11.59
CA THR A 98 14.02 21.91 11.37
C THR A 98 13.02 21.94 12.51
N PRO A 99 12.52 23.12 12.93
CA PRO A 99 11.54 23.27 14.01
C PRO A 99 10.12 22.85 13.54
N SER A 100 10.01 21.67 12.95
CA SER A 100 8.76 21.10 12.46
C SER A 100 8.33 19.92 13.30
N SER A 101 7.02 19.70 13.47
CA SER A 101 6.51 18.53 14.18
C SER A 101 6.83 17.26 13.40
N VAL A 102 7.19 16.19 14.11
CA VAL A 102 7.50 14.87 13.52
C VAL A 102 6.40 14.41 12.55
N PRO A 103 5.09 14.47 12.89
CA PRO A 103 4.04 14.09 11.94
C PRO A 103 4.05 14.90 10.64
N SER A 104 4.33 16.20 10.71
CA SER A 104 4.40 17.06 9.51
C SER A 104 5.58 16.68 8.61
N LEU A 105 6.71 16.28 9.20
CA LEU A 105 7.87 15.80 8.44
C LEU A 105 7.58 14.44 7.79
N LEU A 106 6.96 13.51 8.52
CA LEU A 106 6.58 12.19 7.98
C LEU A 106 5.64 12.34 6.77
N VAL A 107 4.59 13.16 6.91
CA VAL A 107 3.67 13.43 5.78
C VAL A 107 4.39 14.11 4.61
N GLY A 108 5.31 15.02 4.88
CA GLY A 108 6.09 15.70 3.82
C GLY A 108 7.01 14.74 3.07
N LEU A 109 7.66 13.83 3.77
CA LEU A 109 8.59 12.85 3.20
C LEU A 109 7.88 11.79 2.36
N THR A 110 6.70 11.35 2.79
CA THR A 110 5.97 10.23 2.17
C THR A 110 4.86 10.67 1.23
N GLY A 111 4.37 11.89 1.36
CA GLY A 111 3.19 12.38 0.64
C GLY A 111 3.33 12.30 -0.89
N TYR A 112 4.50 12.61 -1.41
CA TYR A 112 4.75 12.48 -2.85
C TYR A 112 4.62 11.01 -3.34
N GLU A 113 5.20 10.06 -2.63
CA GLU A 113 5.16 8.63 -3.00
C GLU A 113 3.74 8.07 -2.96
N LEU A 114 2.94 8.49 -1.97
CA LEU A 114 1.54 8.08 -1.85
C LEU A 114 0.67 8.71 -2.96
N LEU A 115 0.88 9.98 -3.27
CA LEU A 115 0.21 10.64 -4.40
C LEU A 115 0.58 9.95 -5.73
N TRP A 116 1.86 9.62 -5.91
CA TRP A 116 2.33 8.91 -7.10
C TRP A 116 1.75 7.50 -7.19
N ALA A 117 1.64 6.78 -6.06
CA ALA A 117 0.98 5.47 -6.01
C ALA A 117 -0.50 5.58 -6.41
N THR A 118 -1.21 6.60 -5.93
CA THR A 118 -2.60 6.86 -6.32
C THR A 118 -2.71 7.14 -7.82
N ALA A 119 -1.82 7.94 -8.39
CA ALA A 119 -1.77 8.18 -9.83
C ALA A 119 -1.54 6.88 -10.63
N ARG A 120 -0.63 6.01 -10.17
CA ARG A 120 -0.42 4.68 -10.76
C ARG A 120 -1.67 3.80 -10.69
N CYS A 121 -2.40 3.81 -9.60
CA CYS A 121 -3.67 3.10 -9.48
C CYS A 121 -4.70 3.58 -10.50
N LEU A 122 -4.79 4.90 -10.72
CA LEU A 122 -5.69 5.46 -11.73
C LEU A 122 -5.28 5.03 -13.15
N VAL A 123 -3.99 4.93 -13.44
CA VAL A 123 -3.49 4.39 -14.73
C VAL A 123 -3.89 2.93 -14.91
N VAL A 124 -3.73 2.10 -13.88
CA VAL A 124 -4.13 0.68 -13.90
C VAL A 124 -5.63 0.55 -14.12
N LEU A 125 -6.45 1.32 -13.40
CA LEU A 125 -7.90 1.32 -13.55
C LEU A 125 -8.33 1.81 -14.93
N GLY A 126 -7.70 2.87 -15.45
CA GLY A 126 -7.96 3.40 -16.79
C GLY A 126 -7.58 2.39 -17.89
N ALA A 127 -6.43 1.75 -17.79
CA ALA A 127 -6.02 0.69 -18.70
C ALA A 127 -6.97 -0.51 -18.62
N ALA A 128 -7.35 -0.95 -17.42
CA ALA A 128 -8.30 -2.05 -17.23
C ALA A 128 -9.69 -1.74 -17.82
N ALA A 129 -10.15 -0.49 -17.74
CA ALA A 129 -11.43 -0.05 -18.34
C ALA A 129 -11.43 -0.21 -19.86
N VAL A 130 -10.31 0.01 -20.54
CA VAL A 130 -10.14 -0.24 -21.98
C VAL A 130 -10.33 -1.72 -22.33
N PHE A 131 -9.95 -2.63 -21.43
CA PHE A 131 -10.09 -4.08 -21.56
C PHE A 131 -11.44 -4.61 -21.04
N GLY A 132 -12.40 -3.73 -20.75
CA GLY A 132 -13.75 -4.13 -20.36
C GLY A 132 -13.94 -4.33 -18.86
N PHE A 133 -13.05 -3.80 -18.02
CA PHE A 133 -13.32 -3.76 -16.58
C PHE A 133 -14.45 -2.78 -16.27
N HIS A 134 -15.52 -3.28 -15.67
CA HIS A 134 -16.67 -2.50 -15.26
C HIS A 134 -16.73 -2.44 -13.73
N ALA A 135 -16.25 -1.33 -13.18
CA ALA A 135 -16.44 -1.03 -11.76
C ALA A 135 -17.77 -0.30 -11.55
N HIS A 136 -18.41 -0.55 -10.42
CA HIS A 136 -19.57 0.25 -10.00
C HIS A 136 -19.11 1.62 -9.49
N TRP A 137 -18.99 2.58 -10.41
CA TRP A 137 -18.49 3.94 -10.15
C TRP A 137 -19.30 4.71 -9.10
N THR A 138 -20.58 4.33 -8.93
CA THR A 138 -21.47 4.88 -7.90
C THR A 138 -20.93 4.71 -6.48
N ARG A 139 -20.11 3.66 -6.24
CA ARG A 139 -19.51 3.34 -4.93
C ARG A 139 -18.02 3.64 -4.83
N PHE A 140 -17.51 4.44 -5.78
CA PHE A 140 -16.10 4.80 -5.79
C PHE A 140 -15.65 5.48 -4.48
N GLY A 141 -16.53 6.31 -3.87
CA GLY A 141 -16.25 6.95 -2.58
C GLY A 141 -16.07 5.93 -1.44
N GLU A 142 -16.91 4.89 -1.39
CA GLU A 142 -16.81 3.82 -0.39
C GLU A 142 -15.52 3.01 -0.58
N ALA A 143 -15.20 2.66 -1.83
CA ALA A 143 -13.96 1.97 -2.18
C ALA A 143 -12.71 2.80 -1.84
N ALA A 144 -12.73 4.10 -2.11
CA ALA A 144 -11.63 5.02 -1.79
C ALA A 144 -11.37 5.09 -0.28
N VAL A 145 -12.42 5.07 0.55
CA VAL A 145 -12.29 5.00 2.02
C VAL A 145 -11.59 3.71 2.44
N ILE A 146 -12.01 2.56 1.92
CA ILE A 146 -11.39 1.26 2.24
C ILE A 146 -9.90 1.25 1.79
N LEU A 147 -9.61 1.72 0.59
CA LEU A 147 -8.23 1.84 0.09
C LEU A 147 -7.40 2.79 0.95
N ALA A 148 -7.95 3.91 1.38
CA ALA A 148 -7.28 4.82 2.30
C ALA A 148 -6.99 4.17 3.66
N MET A 149 -7.89 3.32 4.18
CA MET A 149 -7.67 2.55 5.41
C MET A 149 -6.56 1.51 5.22
N ILE A 150 -6.47 0.84 4.06
CA ILE A 150 -5.34 -0.05 3.73
C ILE A 150 -4.04 0.73 3.78
N VAL A 151 -3.97 1.89 3.10
CA VAL A 151 -2.79 2.76 3.10
C VAL A 151 -2.41 3.18 4.52
N ALA A 152 -3.36 3.63 5.33
CA ALA A 152 -3.10 4.05 6.71
C ALA A 152 -2.58 2.90 7.58
N THR A 153 -3.16 1.70 7.44
CA THR A 153 -2.72 0.51 8.17
C THR A 153 -1.27 0.15 7.82
N TYR A 154 -0.97 0.06 6.53
CA TYR A 154 0.36 -0.32 6.07
C TYR A 154 1.39 0.80 6.17
N PHE A 155 0.97 2.05 6.24
CA PHE A 155 1.82 3.16 6.63
C PHE A 155 2.32 3.01 8.07
N GLY A 156 1.49 2.53 8.99
CA GLY A 156 1.92 2.15 10.34
C GLY A 156 3.03 1.08 10.34
N ALA A 157 2.90 0.05 9.49
CA ALA A 157 3.95 -0.95 9.30
C ALA A 157 5.24 -0.32 8.68
N GLY A 158 5.08 0.60 7.72
CA GLY A 158 6.18 1.39 7.15
C GLY A 158 6.90 2.23 8.19
N MET A 159 6.17 2.80 9.16
CA MET A 159 6.78 3.52 10.29
C MET A 159 7.62 2.61 11.18
N ILE A 160 7.18 1.37 11.44
CA ILE A 160 7.97 0.37 12.18
C ILE A 160 9.25 0.05 11.40
N ALA A 161 9.15 -0.22 10.09
CA ALA A 161 10.29 -0.48 9.23
C ALA A 161 11.27 0.71 9.18
N GLY A 162 10.76 1.94 9.08
CA GLY A 162 11.56 3.16 9.15
C GLY A 162 12.26 3.36 10.49
N ALA A 163 11.58 3.05 11.60
CA ALA A 163 12.18 3.09 12.94
C ALA A 163 13.33 2.07 13.07
N MET A 164 13.16 0.86 12.54
CA MET A 164 14.21 -0.15 12.50
C MET A 164 15.39 0.28 11.62
N MET A 165 15.12 0.98 10.51
CA MET A 165 16.17 1.53 9.65
C MET A 165 17.04 2.55 10.39
N ILE A 166 16.44 3.45 11.16
CA ILE A 166 17.18 4.40 12.01
C ILE A 166 18.02 3.67 13.06
N ALA A 167 17.47 2.57 13.65
CA ALA A 167 18.15 1.84 14.71
C ALA A 167 19.28 0.93 14.21
N TYR A 168 19.08 0.23 13.08
CA TYR A 168 19.95 -0.87 12.64
C TYR A 168 20.65 -0.63 11.29
N ARG A 169 20.37 0.48 10.62
CA ARG A 169 20.97 0.88 9.32
C ARG A 169 20.73 -0.10 8.15
N ARG A 170 19.94 -1.15 8.33
CA ARG A 170 19.63 -2.17 7.30
C ARG A 170 18.22 -2.72 7.50
N THR A 171 17.30 -2.48 6.56
CA THR A 171 15.91 -2.98 6.65
C THR A 171 15.29 -3.43 5.34
N GLY A 172 15.98 -3.30 4.20
CA GLY A 172 15.38 -3.51 2.87
C GLY A 172 14.66 -4.86 2.67
N GLN A 173 15.10 -5.93 3.34
CA GLN A 173 14.46 -7.25 3.23
C GLN A 173 13.18 -7.36 4.07
N LEU A 174 13.09 -6.71 5.23
CA LEU A 174 11.91 -6.76 6.08
C LEU A 174 10.68 -6.16 5.39
N GLN A 175 10.86 -5.05 4.67
CA GLN A 175 9.79 -4.41 3.90
C GLN A 175 9.22 -5.36 2.86
N GLN A 176 10.09 -6.05 2.11
CA GLN A 176 9.68 -7.03 1.11
C GLN A 176 8.92 -8.20 1.72
N VAL A 177 9.35 -8.70 2.88
CA VAL A 177 8.63 -9.75 3.61
C VAL A 177 7.22 -9.28 4.00
N VAL A 178 7.07 -8.06 4.49
CA VAL A 178 5.77 -7.49 4.84
C VAL A 178 4.89 -7.32 3.59
N ILE A 179 5.44 -6.77 2.50
CA ILE A 179 4.69 -6.51 1.26
C ILE A 179 4.26 -7.83 0.62
N VAL A 180 5.21 -8.71 0.33
CA VAL A 180 4.95 -9.97 -0.37
C VAL A 180 4.16 -10.93 0.53
N GLY A 181 4.52 -11.05 1.81
CA GLY A 181 3.80 -11.88 2.77
C GLY A 181 2.34 -11.45 2.93
N SER A 182 2.09 -10.14 3.09
CA SER A 182 0.71 -9.62 3.17
C SER A 182 -0.07 -9.81 1.87
N ALA A 183 0.57 -9.66 0.71
CA ALA A 183 -0.08 -9.87 -0.59
C ALA A 183 -0.40 -11.34 -0.83
N MET A 184 0.52 -12.24 -0.49
CA MET A 184 0.33 -13.69 -0.65
C MET A 184 -0.75 -14.20 0.32
N ILE A 185 -0.62 -13.94 1.60
CA ILE A 185 -1.53 -14.46 2.63
C ILE A 185 -2.89 -13.73 2.55
N GLY A 186 -2.89 -12.44 2.22
CA GLY A 186 -4.09 -11.63 2.08
C GLY A 186 -4.95 -11.92 0.84
N GLY A 187 -4.51 -12.81 -0.07
CA GLY A 187 -5.32 -13.21 -1.23
C GLY A 187 -5.41 -12.14 -2.31
N VAL A 188 -4.32 -11.40 -2.56
CA VAL A 188 -4.29 -10.36 -3.60
C VAL A 188 -4.46 -10.93 -5.00
N MET A 189 -3.82 -12.08 -5.30
CA MET A 189 -3.82 -12.70 -6.64
C MET A 189 -4.71 -13.94 -6.74
N TYR A 190 -5.19 -14.46 -5.63
CA TYR A 190 -6.03 -15.67 -5.59
C TYR A 190 -7.11 -15.55 -4.50
N PRO A 191 -8.26 -16.22 -4.67
CA PRO A 191 -9.34 -16.18 -3.70
C PRO A 191 -8.91 -16.78 -2.36
N THR A 192 -9.24 -16.11 -1.25
CA THR A 192 -8.91 -16.58 0.10
C THR A 192 -9.51 -17.96 0.40
N LYS A 193 -10.66 -18.30 -0.22
CA LYS A 193 -11.29 -19.62 -0.12
C LYS A 193 -10.42 -20.76 -0.64
N LEU A 194 -9.66 -20.54 -1.71
CA LEU A 194 -8.75 -21.57 -2.22
C LEU A 194 -7.61 -21.86 -1.24
N VAL A 195 -7.12 -20.83 -0.55
CA VAL A 195 -6.09 -21.00 0.49
C VAL A 195 -6.61 -21.90 1.61
N THR A 196 -7.84 -21.70 2.05
CA THR A 196 -8.44 -22.51 3.12
C THR A 196 -8.72 -23.96 2.72
N GLN A 197 -8.88 -24.24 1.41
CA GLN A 197 -9.14 -25.59 0.91
C GLN A 197 -7.85 -26.38 0.60
N VAL A 198 -6.81 -25.70 0.11
CA VAL A 198 -5.57 -26.34 -0.37
C VAL A 198 -4.43 -26.23 0.66
N ALA A 199 -4.40 -25.15 1.42
CA ALA A 199 -3.34 -24.91 2.39
C ALA A 199 -3.66 -25.57 3.75
N PRO A 200 -2.62 -25.89 4.54
CA PRO A 200 -2.80 -26.37 5.92
C PRO A 200 -3.60 -25.36 6.75
N GLN A 201 -4.39 -25.87 7.72
CA GLN A 201 -5.28 -25.03 8.56
C GLN A 201 -4.57 -23.87 9.28
N TRP A 202 -3.27 -24.01 9.57
CA TRP A 202 -2.49 -22.93 10.19
C TRP A 202 -2.30 -21.73 9.25
N VAL A 203 -2.21 -21.94 7.93
CA VAL A 203 -2.12 -20.84 6.94
C VAL A 203 -3.43 -20.06 6.90
N ALA A 204 -4.56 -20.76 6.94
CA ALA A 204 -5.87 -20.12 7.01
C ALA A 204 -6.00 -19.22 8.26
N ARG A 205 -5.53 -19.71 9.43
CA ARG A 205 -5.53 -18.91 10.66
C ARG A 205 -4.62 -17.68 10.59
N ILE A 206 -3.44 -17.79 9.91
CA ILE A 206 -2.55 -16.64 9.73
C ILE A 206 -3.21 -15.57 8.86
N SER A 207 -4.03 -15.95 7.87
CA SER A 207 -4.77 -15.00 7.02
C SER A 207 -5.68 -14.07 7.83
N ASP A 208 -6.22 -14.53 8.95
CA ASP A 208 -7.06 -13.72 9.83
C ASP A 208 -6.28 -12.62 10.58
N PHE A 209 -4.96 -12.76 10.68
CA PHE A 209 -4.08 -11.75 11.29
C PHE A 209 -3.48 -10.78 10.28
N VAL A 210 -3.78 -10.94 8.98
CA VAL A 210 -3.28 -10.07 7.92
C VAL A 210 -4.33 -9.02 7.55
N PRO A 211 -4.08 -7.72 7.77
CA PRO A 211 -5.04 -6.65 7.48
C PRO A 211 -5.51 -6.64 6.03
N MET A 212 -4.61 -7.04 5.11
CA MET A 212 -4.89 -7.08 3.68
C MET A 212 -6.06 -7.97 3.32
N THR A 213 -6.25 -9.08 4.04
CA THR A 213 -7.37 -10.02 3.84
C THR A 213 -8.73 -9.32 3.94
N TYR A 214 -8.90 -8.49 4.95
CA TYR A 214 -10.13 -7.74 5.16
C TYR A 214 -10.28 -6.59 4.17
N GLY A 215 -9.19 -5.85 3.94
CA GLY A 215 -9.18 -4.72 3.01
C GLY A 215 -9.51 -5.12 1.58
N ILE A 216 -8.83 -6.16 1.05
CA ILE A 216 -9.04 -6.60 -0.33
C ILE A 216 -10.43 -7.22 -0.54
N ARG A 217 -10.93 -7.98 0.45
CA ARG A 217 -12.27 -8.57 0.40
C ARG A 217 -13.34 -7.48 0.40
N ALA A 218 -13.21 -6.48 1.27
CA ALA A 218 -14.14 -5.36 1.35
C ALA A 218 -14.15 -4.53 0.06
N VAL A 219 -12.98 -4.17 -0.47
CA VAL A 219 -12.91 -3.34 -1.69
C VAL A 219 -13.47 -4.06 -2.91
N ARG A 220 -13.20 -5.37 -3.07
CA ARG A 220 -13.74 -6.18 -4.17
C ARG A 220 -15.28 -6.26 -4.12
N ARG A 221 -15.86 -6.55 -2.96
CA ARG A 221 -17.31 -6.62 -2.78
C ARG A 221 -18.00 -5.30 -3.12
N VAL A 222 -17.39 -4.17 -2.73
CA VAL A 222 -17.94 -2.85 -3.02
C VAL A 222 -17.81 -2.49 -4.50
N THR A 223 -16.65 -2.77 -5.12
CA THR A 223 -16.37 -2.31 -6.50
C THR A 223 -16.89 -3.25 -7.58
N ILE A 224 -16.86 -4.56 -7.34
CA ILE A 224 -17.22 -5.57 -8.36
C ILE A 224 -18.65 -6.07 -8.16
N ASP A 225 -19.04 -6.37 -6.92
CA ASP A 225 -20.34 -6.98 -6.60
C ASP A 225 -21.41 -5.95 -6.17
N ASP A 226 -21.08 -4.65 -6.19
CA ASP A 226 -21.99 -3.54 -5.81
C ASP A 226 -22.56 -3.65 -4.37
N TRP A 227 -21.83 -4.23 -3.46
CA TRP A 227 -22.29 -4.33 -2.08
C TRP A 227 -22.19 -2.98 -1.37
N PRO A 228 -23.23 -2.56 -0.59
CA PRO A 228 -23.17 -1.34 0.19
C PRO A 228 -22.14 -1.46 1.32
N LEU A 229 -21.53 -0.34 1.71
CA LEU A 229 -20.54 -0.30 2.81
C LEU A 229 -21.07 -0.97 4.08
N ARG A 230 -22.37 -0.86 4.34
CA ARG A 230 -23.02 -1.50 5.50
C ARG A 230 -22.90 -3.03 5.48
N ALA A 231 -22.85 -3.66 4.33
CA ALA A 231 -22.74 -5.11 4.20
C ALA A 231 -21.29 -5.62 4.43
N VAL A 232 -20.30 -4.76 4.33
CA VAL A 232 -18.88 -5.06 4.55
C VAL A 232 -18.33 -4.46 5.86
N LEU A 233 -19.20 -3.94 6.74
CA LEU A 233 -18.81 -3.29 7.99
C LEU A 233 -17.94 -4.16 8.91
N THR A 234 -18.13 -5.48 8.90
CA THR A 234 -17.29 -6.40 9.68
C THR A 234 -15.84 -6.37 9.17
N ASP A 235 -15.64 -6.45 7.85
CA ASP A 235 -14.31 -6.39 7.23
C ASP A 235 -13.68 -5.01 7.44
N VAL A 236 -14.43 -3.94 7.24
CA VAL A 236 -13.98 -2.55 7.45
C VAL A 236 -13.67 -2.29 8.93
N GLY A 237 -14.48 -2.82 9.84
CA GLY A 237 -14.25 -2.71 11.29
C GLY A 237 -12.95 -3.41 11.72
N MET A 238 -12.71 -4.63 11.25
CA MET A 238 -11.46 -5.35 11.51
C MET A 238 -10.26 -4.61 10.93
N LEU A 239 -10.37 -4.11 9.69
CA LEU A 239 -9.33 -3.26 9.09
C LEU A 239 -9.08 -2.00 9.92
N GLY A 240 -10.14 -1.39 10.47
CA GLY A 240 -10.05 -0.23 11.38
C GLY A 240 -9.29 -0.54 12.66
N VAL A 241 -9.55 -1.69 13.28
CA VAL A 241 -8.78 -2.15 14.46
C VAL A 241 -7.30 -2.28 14.11
N PHE A 242 -6.97 -2.97 13.02
CA PHE A 242 -5.58 -3.07 12.55
C PHE A 242 -4.96 -1.70 12.25
N CYS A 243 -5.72 -0.79 11.65
CA CYS A 243 -5.27 0.56 11.36
C CYS A 243 -4.83 1.29 12.64
N VAL A 244 -5.67 1.27 13.67
CA VAL A 244 -5.35 1.90 14.97
C VAL A 244 -4.13 1.23 15.61
N VAL A 245 -4.08 -0.11 15.63
CA VAL A 245 -2.96 -0.85 16.24
C VAL A 245 -1.64 -0.56 15.51
N PHE A 246 -1.62 -0.66 14.18
CA PHE A 246 -0.38 -0.45 13.41
C PHE A 246 0.08 1.01 13.45
N LEU A 247 -0.83 1.98 13.40
CA LEU A 247 -0.48 3.40 13.54
C LEU A 247 0.04 3.72 14.95
N ALA A 248 -0.57 3.17 15.99
CA ALA A 248 -0.11 3.35 17.36
C ALA A 248 1.28 2.74 17.56
N LEU A 249 1.49 1.48 17.17
CA LEU A 249 2.80 0.81 17.27
C LEU A 249 3.85 1.51 16.41
N GLY A 250 3.50 1.89 15.18
CA GLY A 250 4.40 2.60 14.27
C GLY A 250 4.83 3.95 14.80
N SER A 251 3.89 4.74 15.34
CA SER A 251 4.18 6.04 15.93
C SER A 251 5.06 5.94 17.20
N LEU A 252 4.80 4.95 18.05
CA LEU A 252 5.63 4.66 19.23
C LEU A 252 7.05 4.23 18.83
N ALA A 253 7.17 3.29 17.89
CA ALA A 253 8.46 2.82 17.40
C ALA A 253 9.29 3.95 16.78
N MET A 254 8.67 4.78 15.92
CA MET A 254 9.33 5.92 15.28
C MET A 254 9.76 6.97 16.30
N THR A 255 8.88 7.31 17.25
CA THR A 255 9.21 8.30 18.30
C THR A 255 10.35 7.81 19.17
N HIS A 256 10.37 6.54 19.55
CA HIS A 256 11.44 5.93 20.33
C HIS A 256 12.77 5.93 19.56
N ALA A 257 12.76 5.49 18.29
CA ALA A 257 13.94 5.48 17.45
C ALA A 257 14.55 6.88 17.26
N LEU A 258 13.70 7.89 17.00
CA LEU A 258 14.17 9.28 16.84
C LEU A 258 14.71 9.87 18.15
N ARG A 259 14.08 9.60 19.31
CA ARG A 259 14.60 10.05 20.61
C ARG A 259 15.95 9.45 20.91
N ARG A 260 16.12 8.15 20.66
CA ARG A 260 17.38 7.44 20.86
C ARG A 260 18.48 7.96 19.93
N ALA A 261 18.21 8.13 18.64
CA ALA A 261 19.15 8.66 17.68
C ALA A 261 19.61 10.09 18.01
N ARG A 262 18.72 10.93 18.57
CA ARG A 262 19.07 12.26 19.06
C ARG A 262 19.95 12.21 20.32
N ALA A 263 19.65 11.30 21.26
CA ALA A 263 20.40 11.18 22.53
C ALA A 263 21.82 10.64 22.29
N GLU A 264 21.98 9.72 21.34
CA GLU A 264 23.27 9.10 20.99
C GLU A 264 24.10 9.96 20.00
N GLY A 265 23.55 11.09 19.49
CA GLY A 265 24.21 11.95 18.50
C GLY A 265 24.50 11.26 17.17
N THR A 266 23.86 10.11 16.91
CA THR A 266 24.10 9.30 15.71
C THR A 266 23.53 9.93 14.43
N LEU A 267 22.69 10.96 14.55
CA LEU A 267 22.16 11.71 13.39
C LEU A 267 23.26 12.47 12.62
N SER A 268 24.35 12.86 13.28
CA SER A 268 25.50 13.53 12.64
C SER A 268 26.46 12.56 11.94
N GLN A 269 26.25 11.26 12.05
CA GLN A 269 27.06 10.23 11.37
C GLN A 269 26.41 9.73 10.06
N TYR A 270 25.32 10.37 9.66
CA TYR A 270 24.64 10.19 8.40
C TYR A 270 24.90 11.40 7.51
#